data_2e99ee09eac88a9c5608cedcebb992e9
#
_entry.id   2e99ee09eac88a9c5608cedcebb992e9
#
_cell.length_a   1.000
_cell.length_b   1.000
_cell.length_c   1.000
_cell.angle_alpha   90.00
_cell.angle_beta   90.00
_cell.angle_gamma   90.00
#
_symmetry.space_group_name_H-M   'P 1'
#
loop_
_entity.id
_entity.type
_entity.pdbx_description
1 polymer ?
#
loop_
_entity_poly.entity_id
_entity_poly.type
_entity_poly.pdbx_seq_one_letter_code
_entity_poly.pdbx_strand_id
1 'polypeptide(L)'
;MNIFNRSKPSTYIQYLDANNLYGWAMRKPLPTHGFKWTDEKELKTWRGISCVLAVGLEYPKILHDLHNDYPLAPENIVIGDSKVSKLIPNLRNKEKYVINYENLTIIQKIRDENYQDS
;
A
#
# COMPACT_ATOMS: atom_id res chain seq x y z
N MET A 1 -31.48 1.96 -12.89
CA MET A 1 -32.03 1.02 -11.89
C MET A 1 -32.11 -0.37 -12.52
N ASN A 2 -31.30 -1.30 -12.03
CA ASN A 2 -31.35 -2.67 -12.57
C ASN A 2 -32.62 -3.36 -12.08
N ILE A 3 -33.47 -3.77 -13.01
CA ILE A 3 -34.71 -4.49 -12.70
C ILE A 3 -34.35 -5.93 -12.31
N PHE A 4 -34.81 -6.35 -11.14
CA PHE A 4 -34.65 -7.73 -10.67
C PHE A 4 -35.28 -8.73 -11.64
N ASN A 5 -34.49 -9.66 -12.13
CA ASN A 5 -34.96 -10.72 -13.03
C ASN A 5 -34.75 -12.09 -12.40
N ARG A 6 -35.84 -12.80 -12.10
CA ARG A 6 -35.82 -14.12 -11.46
C ARG A 6 -35.18 -15.23 -12.31
N SER A 7 -35.06 -15.04 -13.61
CA SER A 7 -34.49 -16.03 -14.53
C SER A 7 -32.95 -15.94 -14.61
N LYS A 8 -32.34 -14.93 -14.02
CA LYS A 8 -30.87 -14.74 -14.02
C LYS A 8 -30.30 -14.98 -12.63
N PRO A 9 -29.04 -15.43 -12.53
CA PRO A 9 -28.35 -15.51 -11.25
C PRO A 9 -28.38 -14.18 -10.53
N SER A 10 -28.71 -14.20 -9.24
CA SER A 10 -28.69 -12.99 -8.41
C SER A 10 -27.28 -12.68 -7.96
N THR A 11 -26.92 -11.40 -7.96
CA THR A 11 -25.71 -10.89 -7.32
C THR A 11 -26.05 -10.43 -5.91
N TYR A 12 -25.18 -10.76 -4.96
CA TYR A 12 -25.33 -10.35 -3.58
C TYR A 12 -24.26 -9.33 -3.23
N ILE A 13 -24.65 -8.31 -2.48
CA ILE A 13 -23.68 -7.37 -1.87
C ILE A 13 -23.28 -7.96 -0.54
N GLN A 14 -21.99 -8.23 -0.39
CA GLN A 14 -21.41 -8.66 0.88
C GLN A 14 -20.61 -7.49 1.50
N TYR A 15 -21.01 -7.08 2.69
CA TYR A 15 -20.27 -6.12 3.49
C TYR A 15 -19.37 -6.85 4.47
N LEU A 16 -18.07 -6.59 4.38
CA LEU A 16 -17.06 -7.17 5.26
C LEU A 16 -16.29 -6.04 5.95
N ASP A 17 -16.07 -6.20 7.23
CA ASP A 17 -15.27 -5.27 8.03
C ASP A 17 -14.30 -6.03 8.93
N ALA A 18 -13.10 -5.48 9.09
CA ALA A 18 -12.10 -6.03 9.98
C ALA A 18 -12.33 -5.53 11.40
N ASN A 19 -12.71 -6.45 12.29
CA ASN A 19 -12.91 -6.11 13.69
C ASN A 19 -11.59 -5.72 14.36
N ASN A 20 -11.61 -4.59 15.11
CA ASN A 20 -10.49 -4.11 15.92
C ASN A 20 -9.18 -3.92 15.11
N LEU A 21 -9.26 -3.31 13.94
CA LEU A 21 -8.11 -3.08 13.08
C LEU A 21 -7.01 -2.25 13.75
N TYR A 22 -7.37 -1.21 14.49
CA TYR A 22 -6.41 -0.38 15.24
C TYR A 22 -5.71 -1.18 16.36
N GLY A 23 -6.44 -2.00 17.11
CA GLY A 23 -5.85 -2.89 18.10
C GLY A 23 -4.89 -3.90 17.49
N TRP A 24 -5.21 -4.43 16.33
CA TRP A 24 -4.32 -5.31 15.59
C TRP A 24 -3.03 -4.58 15.16
N ALA A 25 -3.14 -3.38 14.64
CA ALA A 25 -1.98 -2.57 14.23
C ALA A 25 -1.08 -2.20 15.43
N MET A 26 -1.67 -1.88 16.58
CA MET A 26 -0.93 -1.56 17.81
C MET A 26 -0.17 -2.76 18.41
N ARG A 27 -0.56 -3.98 18.09
CA ARG A 27 0.16 -5.19 18.51
C ARG A 27 1.39 -5.51 17.68
N LYS A 28 1.54 -4.87 16.51
CA LYS A 28 2.69 -5.08 15.66
C LYS A 28 3.95 -4.52 16.31
N PRO A 29 5.09 -5.24 16.20
CA PRO A 29 6.35 -4.72 16.69
C PRO A 29 6.71 -3.42 15.97
N LEU A 30 7.06 -2.41 16.73
CA LEU A 30 7.55 -1.13 16.22
C LEU A 30 8.95 -0.87 16.76
N PRO A 31 9.82 -0.28 15.97
CA PRO A 31 11.14 0.12 16.44
C PRO A 31 11.01 1.24 17.47
N THR A 32 11.62 1.06 18.65
CA THR A 32 11.52 2.00 19.78
C THR A 32 12.82 2.68 20.12
N HIS A 33 13.96 2.07 19.83
CA HIS A 33 15.29 2.55 20.20
C HIS A 33 16.38 1.91 19.35
N GLY A 34 17.62 2.37 19.51
CA GLY A 34 18.76 1.79 18.81
C GLY A 34 18.82 2.16 17.33
N PHE A 35 18.22 3.29 16.93
CA PHE A 35 18.28 3.76 15.56
C PHE A 35 19.69 4.11 15.14
N LYS A 36 20.12 3.60 14.00
CA LYS A 36 21.38 3.94 13.35
C LYS A 36 21.19 4.07 11.84
N TRP A 37 22.01 4.88 11.21
CA TRP A 37 22.10 4.88 9.75
C TRP A 37 22.78 3.61 9.28
N THR A 38 22.27 3.04 8.21
CA THR A 38 22.81 1.81 7.61
C THR A 38 23.73 2.12 6.44
N ASP A 39 24.76 1.28 6.26
CA ASP A 39 25.66 1.35 5.12
C ASP A 39 25.06 0.72 3.86
N GLU A 40 25.58 1.06 2.69
CA GLU A 40 25.12 0.49 1.40
C GLU A 40 25.18 -1.04 1.35
N LYS A 41 26.10 -1.66 2.08
CA LYS A 41 26.22 -3.12 2.16
C LYS A 41 25.04 -3.75 2.90
N GLU A 42 24.61 -3.10 3.98
CA GLU A 42 23.45 -3.54 4.76
C GLU A 42 22.13 -3.31 4.00
N LEU A 43 22.06 -2.27 3.15
CA LEU A 43 20.90 -2.01 2.28
C LEU A 43 20.58 -3.16 1.34
N LYS A 44 21.57 -3.94 0.89
CA LYS A 44 21.33 -5.09 0.01
C LYS A 44 20.64 -6.26 0.71
N THR A 45 20.70 -6.30 2.04
CA THR A 45 20.11 -7.35 2.87
C THR A 45 18.95 -6.86 3.73
N TRP A 46 18.30 -5.78 3.32
CA TRP A 46 17.25 -5.10 4.10
C TRP A 46 16.06 -6.01 4.49
N ARG A 47 15.79 -7.06 3.72
CA ARG A 47 14.65 -7.97 3.98
C ARG A 47 14.75 -8.73 5.30
N GLY A 48 15.94 -8.87 5.87
CA GLY A 48 16.15 -9.53 7.16
C GLY A 48 16.31 -8.57 8.33
N ILE A 49 16.19 -7.25 8.11
CA ILE A 49 16.49 -6.22 9.10
C ILE A 49 15.26 -5.32 9.29
N SER A 50 14.93 -5.04 10.55
CA SER A 50 13.90 -4.05 10.86
C SER A 50 14.42 -2.65 10.53
N CYS A 51 13.93 -2.08 9.45
CA CYS A 51 14.41 -0.79 8.93
C CYS A 51 13.32 0.06 8.30
N VAL A 52 13.59 1.33 8.19
CA VAL A 52 12.82 2.31 7.42
C VAL A 52 13.64 2.72 6.21
N LEU A 53 13.06 2.66 5.04
CA LEU A 53 13.72 2.87 3.77
C LEU A 53 13.14 4.08 3.06
N ALA A 54 13.99 4.85 2.39
CA ALA A 54 13.57 5.83 1.40
C ALA A 54 13.78 5.21 0.01
N VAL A 55 12.70 4.99 -0.72
CA VAL A 55 12.71 4.26 -2.00
C VAL A 55 12.01 5.05 -3.09
N GLY A 56 12.41 4.79 -4.32
CA GLY A 56 11.65 5.18 -5.49
C GLY A 56 10.65 4.09 -5.85
N LEU A 57 9.40 4.45 -6.02
CA LEU A 57 8.34 3.54 -6.43
C LEU A 57 7.84 3.93 -7.81
N GLU A 58 8.02 3.06 -8.78
CA GLU A 58 7.41 3.20 -10.10
C GLU A 58 6.05 2.49 -10.13
N TYR A 59 5.06 3.19 -10.65
CA TYR A 59 3.73 2.64 -10.86
C TYR A 59 3.47 2.45 -12.35
N PRO A 60 3.75 1.26 -12.92
CA PRO A 60 3.57 1.01 -14.34
C PRO A 60 2.12 1.15 -14.77
N LYS A 61 1.89 1.69 -15.95
CA LYS A 61 0.54 1.92 -16.49
C LYS A 61 -0.30 0.64 -16.61
N ILE A 62 0.34 -0.49 -16.82
CA ILE A 62 -0.33 -1.80 -16.89
C ILE A 62 -1.05 -2.18 -15.59
N LEU A 63 -0.59 -1.66 -14.45
CA LEU A 63 -1.19 -1.92 -13.15
C LEU A 63 -2.25 -0.89 -12.75
N HIS A 64 -2.42 0.21 -13.52
CA HIS A 64 -3.34 1.28 -13.14
C HIS A 64 -4.79 0.82 -13.05
N ASP A 65 -5.27 0.05 -14.02
CA ASP A 65 -6.65 -0.44 -14.01
C ASP A 65 -6.87 -1.45 -12.89
N LEU A 66 -5.89 -2.32 -12.65
CA LEU A 66 -5.95 -3.34 -11.61
C LEU A 66 -5.94 -2.75 -10.18
N HIS A 67 -5.19 -1.67 -9.99
CA HIS A 67 -5.02 -1.03 -8.68
C HIS A 67 -5.87 0.24 -8.52
N ASN A 68 -6.78 0.53 -9.44
CA ASN A 68 -7.57 1.76 -9.40
C ASN A 68 -8.41 1.90 -8.13
N ASP A 69 -8.98 0.81 -7.63
CA ASP A 69 -9.79 0.81 -6.41
C ASP A 69 -8.96 0.85 -5.12
N TYR A 70 -7.72 0.35 -5.19
CA TYR A 70 -6.77 0.29 -4.06
C TYR A 70 -5.36 0.66 -4.49
N PRO A 71 -5.10 1.92 -4.84
CA PRO A 71 -3.74 2.36 -5.13
C PRO A 71 -2.82 2.16 -3.93
N LEU A 72 -1.63 1.61 -4.19
CA LEU A 72 -0.62 1.38 -3.18
C LEU A 72 0.19 2.65 -2.89
N ALA A 73 0.81 2.71 -1.71
CA ALA A 73 1.68 3.81 -1.30
C ALA A 73 1.01 5.20 -1.35
N PRO A 74 0.03 5.46 -0.49
CA PRO A 74 -0.63 6.76 -0.42
C PRO A 74 0.35 7.86 0.01
N GLU A 75 0.16 9.06 -0.50
CA GLU A 75 0.98 10.23 -0.23
C GLU A 75 0.22 11.28 0.56
N ASN A 76 0.93 11.96 1.43
CA ASN A 76 0.40 13.09 2.19
C ASN A 76 0.53 14.38 1.35
N ILE A 77 -0.56 14.79 0.71
CA ILE A 77 -0.58 15.91 -0.22
C ILE A 77 -1.65 16.94 0.12
N VAL A 78 -1.40 18.17 -0.29
CA VAL A 78 -2.36 19.28 -0.19
C VAL A 78 -3.18 19.31 -1.48
N ILE A 79 -4.50 19.33 -1.37
CA ILE A 79 -5.40 19.40 -2.52
C ILE A 79 -6.05 20.78 -2.62
N GLY A 80 -5.95 21.37 -3.80
CA GLY A 80 -6.57 22.65 -4.11
C GLY A 80 -6.12 23.76 -3.15
N ASP A 81 -7.06 24.59 -2.73
CA ASP A 81 -6.81 25.71 -1.83
C ASP A 81 -6.80 25.31 -0.33
N SER A 82 -6.85 24.02 -0.03
CA SER A 82 -6.80 23.52 1.34
C SER A 82 -5.42 23.79 1.94
N LYS A 83 -5.39 24.30 3.18
CA LYS A 83 -4.15 24.44 3.95
C LYS A 83 -3.74 23.16 4.66
N VAL A 84 -4.54 22.10 4.57
CA VAL A 84 -4.33 20.85 5.30
C VAL A 84 -3.95 19.77 4.32
N SER A 85 -2.85 19.08 4.61
CA SER A 85 -2.46 17.87 3.86
C SER A 85 -3.33 16.68 4.26
N LYS A 86 -3.65 15.85 3.29
CA LYS A 86 -4.40 14.61 3.50
C LYS A 86 -3.64 13.43 2.89
N LEU A 87 -3.80 12.27 3.52
CA LEU A 87 -3.24 11.02 2.99
C LEU A 87 -4.12 10.54 1.83
N ILE A 88 -3.57 10.54 0.62
CA ILE A 88 -4.32 10.27 -0.59
C ILE A 88 -3.66 9.15 -1.39
N PRO A 89 -4.38 8.06 -1.65
CA PRO A 89 -3.93 7.03 -2.57
C PRO A 89 -3.95 7.56 -4.01
N ASN A 90 -2.91 7.27 -4.77
CA ASN A 90 -2.80 7.66 -6.17
C ASN A 90 -1.91 6.69 -6.96
N LEU A 91 -2.00 6.73 -8.27
CA LEU A 91 -1.27 5.85 -9.19
C LEU A 91 0.01 6.50 -9.77
N ARG A 92 0.50 7.57 -9.15
CA ARG A 92 1.71 8.26 -9.58
C ARG A 92 2.98 7.53 -9.12
N ASN A 93 4.06 7.71 -9.85
CA ASN A 93 5.38 7.34 -9.38
C ASN A 93 5.75 8.18 -8.15
N LYS A 94 6.42 7.57 -7.19
CA LYS A 94 6.86 8.24 -5.96
C LYS A 94 8.38 8.28 -5.91
N GLU A 95 8.90 9.45 -5.60
CA GLU A 95 10.33 9.64 -5.34
C GLU A 95 10.55 9.79 -3.82
N LYS A 96 11.62 9.20 -3.32
CA LYS A 96 12.00 9.27 -1.88
C LYS A 96 10.84 8.92 -0.94
N TYR A 97 10.05 7.93 -1.30
CA TYR A 97 8.96 7.44 -0.46
C TYR A 97 9.51 6.72 0.76
N VAL A 98 9.19 7.22 1.94
CA VAL A 98 9.67 6.64 3.21
C VAL A 98 8.70 5.55 3.65
N ILE A 99 9.20 4.35 3.79
CA ILE A 99 8.38 3.16 4.06
C ILE A 99 9.09 2.20 5.03
N ASN A 100 8.31 1.56 5.88
CA ASN A 100 8.79 0.47 6.71
C ASN A 100 9.05 -0.79 5.84
N TYR A 101 10.07 -1.57 6.22
CA TYR A 101 10.47 -2.77 5.48
C TYR A 101 9.36 -3.80 5.31
N GLU A 102 8.48 -3.99 6.28
CA GLU A 102 7.34 -4.91 6.18
C GLU A 102 6.34 -4.47 5.12
N ASN A 103 6.01 -3.19 5.08
CA ASN A 103 5.09 -2.63 4.09
C ASN A 103 5.68 -2.70 2.68
N LEU A 104 6.98 -2.46 2.53
CA LEU A 104 7.65 -2.61 1.24
C LEU A 104 7.63 -4.06 0.75
N THR A 105 7.83 -5.01 1.64
CA THR A 105 7.74 -6.44 1.33
C THR A 105 6.34 -6.83 0.82
N ILE A 106 5.29 -6.30 1.46
CA ILE A 106 3.90 -6.53 1.03
C ILE A 106 3.65 -5.94 -0.36
N ILE A 107 4.10 -4.72 -0.61
CA ILE A 107 3.96 -4.06 -1.94
C ILE A 107 4.67 -4.87 -3.03
N GLN A 108 5.87 -5.34 -2.76
CA GLN A 108 6.61 -6.18 -3.72
C GLN A 108 5.91 -7.50 -4.00
N LYS A 109 5.36 -8.14 -2.98
CA LYS A 109 4.60 -9.39 -3.14
C LYS A 109 3.36 -9.19 -4.00
N ILE A 110 2.58 -8.15 -3.76
CA ILE A 110 1.40 -7.81 -4.57
C ILE A 110 1.80 -7.56 -6.04
N ARG A 111 2.89 -6.82 -6.26
CA ARG A 111 3.42 -6.59 -7.60
C ARG A 111 3.76 -7.90 -8.31
N ASP A 112 4.49 -8.77 -7.66
CA ASP A 112 4.98 -10.02 -8.26
C ASP A 112 3.81 -10.97 -8.59
N GLU A 113 2.79 -11.04 -7.75
CA GLU A 113 1.55 -11.78 -8.02
C GLU A 113 0.82 -11.24 -9.26
N ASN A 114 0.71 -9.93 -9.39
CA ASN A 114 0.02 -9.30 -10.52
C ASN A 114 0.76 -9.42 -11.85
N TYR A 115 2.10 -9.53 -11.84
CA TYR A 115 2.88 -9.76 -13.04
C TYR A 115 2.82 -11.22 -13.54
N GLN A 116 2.47 -12.18 -12.67
CA GLN A 116 2.31 -13.58 -13.07
C GLN A 116 0.96 -13.84 -13.75
N ASP A 117 -0.06 -13.02 -13.47
CA ASP A 117 -1.41 -13.15 -14.04
C ASP A 117 -1.59 -12.38 -15.36
N SER A 118 -0.58 -11.71 -15.84
CA SER A 118 -0.59 -10.95 -17.12
C SER A 118 0.17 -11.68 -18.27
#